data_ff13acef66d837e4208a1892733d28d5
#
_entry.id   ff13acef66d837e4208a1892733d28d5
#
_cell.length_a   1.000
_cell.length_b   1.000
_cell.length_c   1.000
_cell.angle_alpha   90.00
_cell.angle_beta   90.00
_cell.angle_gamma   90.00
#
_symmetry.space_group_name_H-M   'P 1'
#
loop_
_entity.id
_entity.type
_entity.pdbx_description
1 polymer ?
#
loop_
_entity_poly.entity_id
_entity_poly.type
_entity_poly.pdbx_seq_one_letter_code
_entity_poly.pdbx_strand_id
1 'polypeptide(L)'
;EGRMIVAIDGHAGSGKSTVAHAIAEKCHLTYLDTGAMYRSVTAECLRQGIDPADAATVTQVARTITITFGTSPAGQTVTANGRDVTSEIRTPEVDRNVSAVSAIPEVRTAMVELQRAYGETGDVVAEGRDIGTVVFPKADVKVFLTADPSARALRRAVQREGGDAAKDASATADPAEVERILADLNRRDALDST
;
A
#
# COMPACT_ATOMS: atom_id res chain seq x y z
N GLU A 1 9.36 -26.92 -9.68
CA GLU A 1 8.79 -25.74 -10.35
C GLU A 1 8.99 -24.53 -9.45
N GLY A 2 9.71 -23.52 -9.96
CA GLY A 2 10.00 -22.29 -9.22
C GLY A 2 8.72 -21.44 -9.06
N ARG A 3 8.57 -20.78 -7.90
CA ARG A 3 7.50 -19.84 -7.66
C ARG A 3 7.76 -18.54 -8.41
N MET A 4 6.73 -17.96 -9.02
CA MET A 4 6.80 -16.68 -9.70
C MET A 4 6.60 -15.54 -8.70
N ILE A 5 7.57 -14.64 -8.60
CA ILE A 5 7.45 -13.41 -7.82
C ILE A 5 7.65 -12.22 -8.73
N VAL A 6 6.65 -11.36 -8.78
CA VAL A 6 6.68 -10.08 -9.50
C VAL A 6 6.67 -8.95 -8.48
N ALA A 7 7.67 -8.09 -8.54
CA ALA A 7 7.79 -6.92 -7.68
C ALA A 7 7.46 -5.65 -8.46
N ILE A 8 6.52 -4.85 -7.97
CA ILE A 8 6.13 -3.58 -8.58
C ILE A 8 6.29 -2.48 -7.54
N ASP A 9 7.25 -1.61 -7.78
CA ASP A 9 7.58 -0.49 -6.92
C ASP A 9 7.24 0.84 -7.57
N GLY A 10 7.04 1.85 -6.76
CA GLY A 10 6.76 3.22 -7.19
C GLY A 10 6.12 4.03 -6.08
N HIS A 11 6.09 5.35 -6.29
CA HIS A 11 5.44 6.28 -5.37
C HIS A 11 3.91 6.18 -5.44
N ALA A 12 3.22 6.70 -4.41
CA ALA A 12 1.76 6.75 -4.39
C ALA A 12 1.22 7.49 -5.63
N GLY A 13 0.18 6.93 -6.26
CA GLY A 13 -0.43 7.51 -7.46
C GLY A 13 0.35 7.26 -8.76
N SER A 14 1.36 6.39 -8.78
CA SER A 14 2.11 6.04 -9.99
C SER A 14 1.41 5.03 -10.90
N GLY A 15 0.29 4.46 -10.46
CA GLY A 15 -0.47 3.45 -11.21
C GLY A 15 -0.09 2.01 -10.91
N LYS A 16 0.74 1.77 -9.88
CA LYS A 16 1.21 0.42 -9.56
C LYS A 16 0.10 -0.56 -9.17
N SER A 17 -0.95 -0.10 -8.47
CA SER A 17 -2.10 -0.95 -8.14
C SER A 17 -2.81 -1.46 -9.40
N THR A 18 -3.04 -0.60 -10.37
CA THR A 18 -3.68 -0.96 -11.64
C THR A 18 -2.87 -2.01 -12.38
N VAL A 19 -1.56 -1.82 -12.47
CA VAL A 19 -0.63 -2.76 -13.11
C VAL A 19 -0.59 -4.08 -12.34
N ALA A 20 -0.48 -4.05 -11.02
CA ALA A 20 -0.45 -5.24 -10.18
C ALA A 20 -1.73 -6.08 -10.30
N HIS A 21 -2.91 -5.44 -10.27
CA HIS A 21 -4.19 -6.13 -10.48
C HIS A 21 -4.27 -6.79 -11.86
N ALA A 22 -3.85 -6.10 -12.92
CA ALA A 22 -3.85 -6.65 -14.27
C ALA A 22 -2.94 -7.87 -14.39
N ILE A 23 -1.76 -7.83 -13.79
CA ILE A 23 -0.82 -8.96 -13.77
C ILE A 23 -1.37 -10.13 -12.95
N ALA A 24 -1.92 -9.84 -11.76
CA ALA A 24 -2.52 -10.86 -10.92
C ALA A 24 -3.63 -11.63 -11.63
N GLU A 25 -4.52 -10.90 -12.32
CA GLU A 25 -5.63 -11.49 -13.06
C GLU A 25 -5.15 -12.30 -14.27
N LYS A 26 -4.27 -11.74 -15.11
CA LYS A 26 -3.80 -12.39 -16.33
C LYS A 26 -2.91 -13.59 -16.07
N CYS A 27 -2.10 -13.54 -15.03
CA CYS A 27 -1.10 -14.57 -14.73
C CYS A 27 -1.52 -15.50 -13.59
N HIS A 28 -2.71 -15.31 -13.03
CA HIS A 28 -3.23 -16.07 -11.88
C HIS A 28 -2.30 -16.03 -10.65
N LEU A 29 -1.79 -14.83 -10.35
CA LEU A 29 -0.96 -14.59 -9.17
C LEU A 29 -1.78 -14.04 -8.01
N THR A 30 -1.34 -14.30 -6.79
CA THR A 30 -1.89 -13.64 -5.61
C THR A 30 -1.42 -12.18 -5.56
N TYR A 31 -2.36 -11.26 -5.46
CA TYR A 31 -2.05 -9.83 -5.34
C TYR A 31 -1.78 -9.45 -3.88
N LEU A 32 -0.60 -8.92 -3.63
CA LEU A 32 -0.15 -8.46 -2.31
C LEU A 32 0.06 -6.95 -2.32
N ASP A 33 -0.89 -6.22 -1.73
CA ASP A 33 -0.80 -4.77 -1.50
C ASP A 33 -0.07 -4.49 -0.19
N THR A 34 1.25 -4.26 -0.26
CA THR A 34 2.04 -4.05 0.96
C THR A 34 1.72 -2.71 1.63
N GLY A 35 1.32 -1.70 0.88
CA GLY A 35 0.83 -0.44 1.43
C GLY A 35 -0.41 -0.63 2.30
N ALA A 36 -1.32 -1.50 1.91
CA ALA A 36 -2.48 -1.85 2.71
C ALA A 36 -2.10 -2.51 4.05
N MET A 37 -0.98 -3.22 4.12
CA MET A 37 -0.48 -3.82 5.36
C MET A 37 -0.04 -2.76 6.36
N TYR A 38 0.74 -1.77 5.94
CA TYR A 38 1.12 -0.64 6.79
C TYR A 38 -0.08 0.20 7.21
N ARG A 39 -1.04 0.39 6.31
CA ARG A 39 -2.30 1.07 6.61
C ARG A 39 -3.14 0.30 7.63
N SER A 40 -3.13 -1.02 7.58
CA SER A 40 -3.81 -1.86 8.56
C SER A 40 -3.21 -1.72 9.96
N VAL A 41 -1.89 -1.68 10.09
CA VAL A 41 -1.21 -1.39 11.36
C VAL A 41 -1.61 -0.01 11.87
N THR A 42 -1.62 0.99 11.01
CA THR A 42 -1.99 2.36 11.35
C THR A 42 -3.45 2.45 11.84
N ALA A 43 -4.37 1.85 11.09
CA ALA A 43 -5.79 1.82 11.46
C ALA A 43 -6.03 1.13 12.80
N GLU A 44 -5.34 0.03 13.06
CA GLU A 44 -5.45 -0.69 14.33
C GLU A 44 -4.91 0.14 15.49
N CYS A 45 -3.80 0.85 15.31
CA CYS A 45 -3.28 1.80 16.32
C CYS A 45 -4.28 2.91 16.62
N LEU A 46 -4.86 3.53 15.59
CA LEU A 46 -5.84 4.59 15.75
C LEU A 46 -7.10 4.09 16.47
N ARG A 47 -7.57 2.91 16.11
CA ARG A 47 -8.73 2.28 16.76
C ARG A 47 -8.50 2.04 18.25
N GLN A 48 -7.30 1.65 18.64
CA GLN A 48 -6.93 1.42 20.04
C GLN A 48 -6.53 2.69 20.79
N GLY A 49 -6.53 3.84 20.14
CA GLY A 49 -6.10 5.10 20.75
C GLY A 49 -4.59 5.20 20.97
N ILE A 50 -3.80 4.43 20.22
CA ILE A 50 -2.34 4.45 20.29
C ILE A 50 -1.81 5.61 19.45
N ASP A 51 -0.93 6.43 20.05
CA ASP A 51 -0.25 7.50 19.33
C ASP A 51 0.72 6.90 18.29
N PRO A 52 0.61 7.23 16.99
CA PRO A 52 1.55 6.78 15.98
C PRO A 52 3.01 7.16 16.24
N ALA A 53 3.28 8.14 17.08
CA ALA A 53 4.63 8.52 17.51
C ALA A 53 5.19 7.60 18.62
N ASP A 54 4.36 6.79 19.26
CA ASP A 54 4.78 5.81 20.26
C ASP A 54 5.33 4.54 19.56
N ALA A 55 6.58 4.59 19.14
CA ALA A 55 7.22 3.54 18.37
C ALA A 55 7.16 2.16 19.03
N ALA A 56 7.33 2.08 20.34
CA ALA A 56 7.32 0.82 21.08
C ALA A 56 5.94 0.14 21.03
N THR A 57 4.87 0.89 21.28
CA THR A 57 3.51 0.35 21.26
C THR A 57 3.04 0.03 19.84
N VAL A 58 3.35 0.89 18.86
CA VAL A 58 3.06 0.63 17.44
C VAL A 58 3.76 -0.65 16.96
N THR A 59 5.01 -0.86 17.37
CA THR A 59 5.77 -2.07 17.05
C THR A 59 5.09 -3.33 17.59
N GLN A 60 4.53 -3.29 18.80
CA GLN A 60 3.79 -4.43 19.34
C GLN A 60 2.56 -4.77 18.52
N VAL A 61 1.83 -3.75 18.04
CA VAL A 61 0.71 -3.96 17.13
C VAL A 61 1.18 -4.62 15.83
N ALA A 62 2.25 -4.12 15.24
CA ALA A 62 2.81 -4.68 14.00
C ALA A 62 3.25 -6.14 14.15
N ARG A 63 3.83 -6.52 15.29
CA ARG A 63 4.31 -7.88 15.55
C ARG A 63 3.19 -8.90 15.79
N THR A 64 2.02 -8.44 16.23
CA THR A 64 0.92 -9.32 16.62
C THR A 64 -0.28 -9.27 15.66
N ILE A 65 -0.29 -8.34 14.72
CA ILE A 65 -1.40 -8.18 13.77
C ILE A 65 -1.47 -9.35 12.79
N THR A 66 -2.69 -9.81 12.54
CA THR A 66 -2.99 -10.76 11.46
C THR A 66 -3.66 -10.02 10.32
N ILE A 67 -3.08 -10.05 9.13
CA ILE A 67 -3.59 -9.37 7.94
C ILE A 67 -3.87 -10.40 6.87
N THR A 68 -5.08 -10.42 6.35
CA THR A 68 -5.48 -11.29 5.24
C THR A 68 -6.14 -10.49 4.14
N PHE A 69 -5.98 -10.94 2.90
CA PHE A 69 -6.58 -10.34 1.72
C PHE A 69 -7.66 -11.26 1.17
N GLY A 70 -8.72 -10.67 0.66
CA GLY A 70 -9.79 -11.36 -0.01
C GLY A 70 -10.27 -10.58 -1.23
N THR A 71 -11.34 -11.04 -1.83
CA THR A 71 -11.97 -10.39 -2.98
C THR A 71 -13.45 -10.22 -2.76
N SER A 72 -14.01 -9.14 -3.29
CA SER A 72 -15.44 -8.88 -3.34
C SER A 72 -15.81 -8.33 -4.72
N PRO A 73 -17.10 -8.20 -5.07
CA PRO A 73 -17.50 -7.55 -6.31
C PRO A 73 -16.97 -6.12 -6.46
N ALA A 74 -16.70 -5.44 -5.34
CA ALA A 74 -16.14 -4.09 -5.32
C ALA A 74 -14.61 -4.03 -5.41
N GLY A 75 -13.92 -5.18 -5.39
CA GLY A 75 -12.46 -5.26 -5.46
C GLY A 75 -11.82 -6.05 -4.31
N GLN A 76 -10.55 -5.82 -4.06
CA GLN A 76 -9.82 -6.48 -2.99
C GLN A 76 -10.31 -6.02 -1.61
N THR A 77 -10.47 -6.97 -0.71
CA THR A 77 -10.78 -6.71 0.71
C THR A 77 -9.56 -6.96 1.58
N VAL A 78 -9.48 -6.26 2.70
CA VAL A 78 -8.42 -6.39 3.69
C VAL A 78 -9.04 -6.64 5.05
N THR A 79 -8.56 -7.66 5.74
CA THR A 79 -9.00 -8.02 7.09
C THR A 79 -7.81 -7.94 8.04
N ALA A 80 -7.98 -7.21 9.15
CA ALA A 80 -6.98 -7.09 10.21
C ALA A 80 -7.56 -7.61 11.52
N ASN A 81 -6.90 -8.57 12.13
CA ASN A 81 -7.33 -9.22 13.36
C ASN A 81 -8.81 -9.71 13.30
N GLY A 82 -9.20 -10.29 12.16
CA GLY A 82 -10.54 -10.82 11.95
C GLY A 82 -11.61 -9.77 11.60
N ARG A 83 -11.26 -8.49 11.50
CA ARG A 83 -12.17 -7.39 11.20
C ARG A 83 -11.90 -6.83 9.79
N ASP A 84 -12.96 -6.61 9.00
CA ASP A 84 -12.83 -5.96 7.70
C ASP A 84 -12.44 -4.49 7.89
N VAL A 85 -11.27 -4.13 7.35
CA VAL A 85 -10.72 -2.78 7.41
C VAL A 85 -10.60 -2.13 6.03
N THR A 86 -11.22 -2.70 5.02
CA THR A 86 -11.10 -2.28 3.61
C THR A 86 -11.36 -0.79 3.42
N SER A 87 -12.43 -0.27 4.01
CA SER A 87 -12.75 1.16 3.93
C SER A 87 -11.93 2.00 4.92
N GLU A 88 -11.72 1.49 6.11
CA GLU A 88 -11.04 2.19 7.20
C GLU A 88 -9.59 2.56 6.87
N ILE A 89 -8.87 1.69 6.17
CA ILE A 89 -7.48 1.94 5.77
C ILE A 89 -7.34 3.01 4.68
N ARG A 90 -8.43 3.44 4.06
CA ARG A 90 -8.47 4.48 3.02
C ARG A 90 -8.94 5.84 3.53
N THR A 91 -9.12 5.99 4.84
CA THR A 91 -9.55 7.26 5.44
C THR A 91 -8.44 8.31 5.44
N PRO A 92 -8.79 9.61 5.45
CA PRO A 92 -7.81 10.69 5.57
C PRO A 92 -6.96 10.59 6.85
N GLU A 93 -7.52 10.10 7.94
CA GLU A 93 -6.79 9.91 9.20
C GLU A 93 -5.66 8.89 9.07
N VAL A 94 -5.92 7.76 8.43
CA VAL A 94 -4.89 6.76 8.12
C VAL A 94 -3.86 7.34 7.16
N ASP A 95 -4.27 8.08 6.14
CA ASP A 95 -3.37 8.74 5.19
C ASP A 95 -2.37 9.68 5.89
N ARG A 96 -2.83 10.42 6.91
CA ARG A 96 -1.97 11.36 7.66
C ARG A 96 -0.95 10.66 8.55
N ASN A 97 -1.23 9.44 8.99
CA ASN A 97 -0.45 8.75 10.02
C ASN A 97 0.40 7.60 9.49
N VAL A 98 0.10 7.06 8.31
CA VAL A 98 0.78 5.87 7.79
C VAL A 98 2.28 6.09 7.56
N SER A 99 2.71 7.28 7.19
CA SER A 99 4.13 7.58 6.98
C SER A 99 4.92 7.49 8.28
N ALA A 100 4.38 7.99 9.39
CA ALA A 100 5.00 7.90 10.70
C ALA A 100 5.12 6.44 11.16
N VAL A 101 4.09 5.64 10.96
CA VAL A 101 4.08 4.20 11.31
C VAL A 101 5.09 3.43 10.45
N SER A 102 5.09 3.63 9.14
CA SER A 102 5.98 2.92 8.22
C SER A 102 7.45 3.35 8.33
N ALA A 103 7.73 4.49 8.93
CA ALA A 103 9.09 4.94 9.19
C ALA A 103 9.75 4.24 10.40
N ILE A 104 8.99 3.54 11.25
CA ILE A 104 9.52 2.81 12.40
C ILE A 104 10.25 1.56 11.90
N PRO A 105 11.58 1.41 12.14
CA PRO A 105 12.34 0.28 11.59
C PRO A 105 11.81 -1.10 12.00
N GLU A 106 11.37 -1.25 13.24
CA GLU A 106 10.85 -2.51 13.77
C GLU A 106 9.49 -2.87 13.15
N VAL A 107 8.67 -1.88 12.81
CA VAL A 107 7.41 -2.09 12.06
C VAL A 107 7.75 -2.59 10.66
N ARG A 108 8.72 -2.00 10.00
CA ARG A 108 9.17 -2.44 8.68
C ARG A 108 9.67 -3.89 8.72
N THR A 109 10.47 -4.24 9.71
CA THR A 109 10.95 -5.62 9.90
C THR A 109 9.79 -6.60 10.04
N ALA A 110 8.80 -6.29 10.87
CA ALA A 110 7.61 -7.14 11.05
C ALA A 110 6.81 -7.29 9.76
N MET A 111 6.62 -6.20 9.00
CA MET A 111 5.88 -6.24 7.75
C MET A 111 6.64 -7.01 6.66
N VAL A 112 7.94 -6.84 6.55
CA VAL A 112 8.78 -7.59 5.59
C VAL A 112 8.70 -9.10 5.85
N GLU A 113 8.72 -9.53 7.11
CA GLU A 113 8.55 -10.94 7.47
C GLU A 113 7.19 -11.49 7.01
N LEU A 114 6.10 -10.75 7.25
CA LEU A 114 4.76 -11.14 6.79
C LEU A 114 4.69 -11.20 5.25
N GLN A 115 5.27 -10.23 4.57
CA GLN A 115 5.28 -10.15 3.11
C GLN A 115 6.05 -11.32 2.50
N ARG A 116 7.21 -11.66 3.05
CA ARG A 116 8.02 -12.81 2.60
C ARG A 116 7.29 -14.13 2.80
N ALA A 117 6.54 -14.28 3.88
CA ALA A 117 5.74 -15.48 4.13
C ALA A 117 4.70 -15.73 3.02
N TYR A 118 4.10 -14.69 2.46
CA TYR A 118 3.22 -14.82 1.30
C TYR A 118 3.94 -15.39 0.07
N GLY A 119 5.18 -14.97 -0.18
CA GLY A 119 5.99 -15.47 -1.29
C GLY A 119 6.43 -16.93 -1.12
N GLU A 120 6.46 -17.44 0.10
CA GLU A 120 6.79 -18.83 0.37
C GLU A 120 5.66 -19.80 0.04
N THR A 121 4.41 -19.33 0.02
CA THR A 121 3.23 -20.17 -0.13
C THR A 121 2.70 -20.23 -1.56
N GLY A 122 3.15 -19.38 -2.48
CA GLY A 122 2.64 -19.38 -3.86
C GLY A 122 3.23 -18.31 -4.74
N ASP A 123 2.65 -18.19 -5.93
CA ASP A 123 2.98 -17.15 -6.90
C ASP A 123 2.35 -15.82 -6.49
N VAL A 124 3.15 -14.75 -6.49
CA VAL A 124 2.77 -13.45 -5.94
C VAL A 124 3.15 -12.32 -6.88
N VAL A 125 2.26 -11.37 -7.07
CA VAL A 125 2.59 -10.02 -7.49
C VAL A 125 2.45 -9.09 -6.30
N ALA A 126 3.56 -8.52 -5.85
CA ALA A 126 3.61 -7.62 -4.71
C ALA A 126 3.86 -6.20 -5.19
N GLU A 127 3.07 -5.26 -4.68
CA GLU A 127 3.28 -3.85 -4.92
C GLU A 127 3.68 -3.11 -3.66
N GLY A 128 4.53 -2.10 -3.81
CA GLY A 128 5.00 -1.30 -2.71
C GLY A 128 6.01 -0.25 -3.14
N ARG A 129 7.03 -0.03 -2.33
CA ARG A 129 8.09 0.95 -2.56
C ARG A 129 9.49 0.36 -2.50
N ASP A 130 9.67 -0.76 -1.84
CA ASP A 130 10.94 -1.45 -1.61
C ASP A 130 10.85 -2.96 -1.86
N ILE A 131 9.91 -3.38 -2.69
CA ILE A 131 9.63 -4.80 -2.91
C ILE A 131 10.79 -5.48 -3.63
N GLY A 132 11.24 -4.92 -4.74
CA GLY A 132 12.34 -5.48 -5.53
C GLY A 132 13.73 -5.24 -4.97
N THR A 133 13.86 -4.40 -3.95
CA THR A 133 15.15 -4.07 -3.31
C THR A 133 15.33 -4.73 -1.95
N VAL A 134 14.29 -4.80 -1.15
CA VAL A 134 14.34 -5.29 0.25
C VAL A 134 13.55 -6.57 0.44
N VAL A 135 12.27 -6.59 0.06
CA VAL A 135 11.37 -7.71 0.37
C VAL A 135 11.68 -8.93 -0.47
N PHE A 136 11.70 -8.76 -1.78
CA PHE A 136 12.00 -9.82 -2.76
C PHE A 136 13.13 -9.39 -3.70
N PRO A 137 14.36 -9.30 -3.19
CA PRO A 137 15.51 -8.86 -4.00
C PRO A 137 15.85 -9.83 -5.15
N LYS A 138 15.35 -11.06 -5.07
CA LYS A 138 15.48 -12.10 -6.10
C LYS A 138 14.19 -12.33 -6.89
N ALA A 139 13.27 -11.35 -6.91
CA ALA A 139 12.04 -11.45 -7.70
C ALA A 139 12.35 -11.74 -9.17
N ASP A 140 11.52 -12.58 -9.80
CA ASP A 140 11.68 -12.96 -11.19
C ASP A 140 11.50 -11.77 -12.16
N VAL A 141 10.59 -10.86 -11.78
CA VAL A 141 10.35 -9.62 -12.51
C VAL A 141 10.31 -8.46 -11.53
N LYS A 142 11.02 -7.39 -11.86
CA LYS A 142 11.03 -6.15 -11.09
C LYS A 142 10.64 -5.00 -11.99
N VAL A 143 9.61 -4.26 -11.59
CA VAL A 143 9.09 -3.09 -12.30
C VAL A 143 9.13 -1.89 -11.36
N PHE A 144 9.65 -0.78 -11.85
CA PHE A 144 9.58 0.51 -11.15
C PHE A 144 8.73 1.48 -11.98
N LEU A 145 7.59 1.91 -11.41
CA LEU A 145 6.68 2.84 -12.06
C LEU A 145 6.93 4.26 -11.58
N THR A 146 7.07 5.17 -12.52
CA THR A 146 7.25 6.60 -12.27
C THR A 146 6.09 7.40 -12.85
N ALA A 147 5.75 8.53 -12.20
CA ALA A 147 4.81 9.51 -12.71
C ALA A 147 5.14 10.88 -12.15
N ASP A 148 4.74 11.91 -12.89
CA ASP A 148 4.84 13.29 -12.42
C ASP A 148 4.02 13.48 -11.14
N PRO A 149 4.50 14.24 -10.13
CA PRO A 149 3.78 14.45 -8.86
C PRO A 149 2.36 14.99 -9.03
N SER A 150 2.15 15.92 -9.97
CA SER A 150 0.81 16.48 -10.24
C SER A 150 -0.13 15.43 -10.83
N ALA A 151 0.35 14.59 -11.73
CA ALA A 151 -0.43 13.48 -12.30
C ALA A 151 -0.78 12.44 -11.22
N ARG A 152 0.15 12.13 -10.31
CA ARG A 152 -0.09 11.23 -9.17
C ARG A 152 -1.17 11.79 -8.24
N ALA A 153 -1.12 13.09 -7.94
CA ALA A 153 -2.10 13.75 -7.09
C ALA A 153 -3.49 13.75 -7.71
N LEU A 154 -3.59 14.01 -9.01
CA LEU A 154 -4.86 13.98 -9.74
C LEU A 154 -5.49 12.57 -9.72
N ARG A 155 -4.70 11.54 -10.01
CA ARG A 155 -5.19 10.14 -9.95
C ARG A 155 -5.70 9.77 -8.56
N ARG A 156 -5.01 10.21 -7.52
CA ARG A 156 -5.41 9.93 -6.14
C ARG A 156 -6.71 10.65 -5.76
N ALA A 157 -6.85 11.91 -6.17
CA ALA A 157 -8.08 12.68 -5.94
C ALA A 157 -9.29 12.04 -6.64
N VAL A 158 -9.15 11.65 -7.91
CA VAL A 158 -10.19 10.95 -8.67
C VAL A 158 -10.59 9.64 -7.98
N GLN A 159 -9.63 8.85 -7.50
CA GLN A 159 -9.91 7.61 -6.77
C GLN A 159 -10.70 7.85 -5.48
N ARG A 160 -10.40 8.93 -4.73
CA ARG A 160 -11.13 9.30 -3.51
C ARG A 160 -12.56 9.72 -3.78
N GLU A 161 -12.80 10.33 -4.93
CA GLU A 161 -14.15 10.71 -5.38
C GLU A 161 -14.96 9.54 -5.96
N GLY A 162 -14.39 8.31 -5.93
CA GLY A 162 -15.03 7.10 -6.43
C GLY A 162 -14.87 6.87 -7.93
N GLY A 163 -13.98 7.63 -8.57
CA GLY A 163 -13.65 7.47 -9.98
C GLY A 163 -12.54 6.44 -10.24
N ASP A 164 -12.46 5.99 -11.47
CA ASP A 164 -11.36 5.16 -11.97
C ASP A 164 -10.47 6.00 -12.90
N ALA A 165 -9.36 6.48 -12.35
CA ALA A 165 -8.43 7.35 -13.07
C ALA A 165 -7.78 6.68 -14.30
N ALA A 166 -7.81 5.36 -14.38
CA ALA A 166 -7.30 4.63 -15.55
C ALA A 166 -8.30 4.61 -16.71
N LYS A 167 -9.60 4.72 -16.40
CA LYS A 167 -10.69 4.67 -17.39
C LYS A 167 -11.20 6.05 -17.80
N ASP A 168 -11.06 7.02 -16.93
CA ASP A 168 -11.56 8.39 -17.16
C ASP A 168 -10.42 9.40 -17.10
N ALA A 169 -9.72 9.53 -18.24
CA ALA A 169 -8.65 10.52 -18.39
C ALA A 169 -9.17 11.97 -18.38
N SER A 170 -10.50 12.17 -18.48
CA SER A 170 -11.14 13.48 -18.44
C SER A 170 -11.71 13.85 -17.06
N ALA A 171 -11.62 12.96 -16.08
CA ALA A 171 -12.10 13.21 -14.74
C ALA A 171 -11.38 14.42 -14.12
N THR A 172 -12.15 15.36 -13.63
CA THR A 172 -11.65 16.55 -12.94
C THR A 172 -11.88 16.39 -11.45
N ALA A 173 -10.81 16.55 -10.65
CA ALA A 173 -10.90 16.56 -9.21
C ALA A 173 -10.97 18.01 -8.68
N ASP A 174 -11.48 18.20 -7.46
CA ASP A 174 -11.43 19.49 -6.76
C ASP A 174 -9.97 19.96 -6.64
N PRO A 175 -9.61 21.17 -7.14
CA PRO A 175 -8.25 21.69 -7.05
C PRO A 175 -7.68 21.72 -5.63
N ALA A 176 -8.50 22.04 -4.63
CA ALA A 176 -8.08 22.06 -3.22
C ALA A 176 -7.72 20.65 -2.71
N GLU A 177 -8.41 19.63 -3.16
CA GLU A 177 -8.10 18.23 -2.85
C GLU A 177 -6.81 17.80 -3.54
N VAL A 178 -6.60 18.17 -4.79
CA VAL A 178 -5.35 17.91 -5.52
C VAL A 178 -4.15 18.54 -4.81
N GLU A 179 -4.26 19.80 -4.37
CA GLU A 179 -3.19 20.50 -3.64
C GLU A 179 -2.85 19.79 -2.32
N ARG A 180 -3.88 19.37 -1.55
CA ARG A 180 -3.66 18.63 -0.31
C ARG A 180 -2.95 17.30 -0.54
N ILE A 181 -3.35 16.55 -1.56
CA ILE A 181 -2.75 15.28 -1.90
C ILE A 181 -1.31 15.46 -2.40
N LEU A 182 -1.06 16.51 -3.19
CA LEU A 182 0.29 16.83 -3.66
C LEU A 182 1.23 17.15 -2.50
N ALA A 183 0.78 17.94 -1.51
CA ALA A 183 1.56 18.25 -0.32
C ALA A 183 1.86 16.98 0.49
N ASP A 184 0.88 16.08 0.66
CA ASP A 184 1.05 14.81 1.35
C ASP A 184 2.02 13.87 0.62
N LEU A 185 1.94 13.79 -0.71
CA LEU A 185 2.86 13.00 -1.52
C LEU A 185 4.31 13.50 -1.39
N ASN A 186 4.52 14.81 -1.48
CA ASN A 186 5.85 15.41 -1.34
C ASN A 186 6.45 15.13 0.05
N ARG A 187 5.64 15.20 1.11
CA ARG A 187 6.07 14.87 2.46
C ARG A 187 6.45 13.39 2.60
N ARG A 188 5.69 12.48 2.00
CA ARG A 188 5.96 11.04 2.03
C ARG A 188 7.20 10.67 1.22
N ASP A 189 7.37 11.28 0.05
CA ASP A 189 8.55 11.07 -0.78
C ASP A 189 9.83 11.52 -0.05
N ALA A 190 9.76 12.61 0.73
CA ALA A 190 10.88 13.08 1.54
C ALA A 190 11.25 12.09 2.67
N LEU A 191 10.25 11.43 3.31
CA LEU A 191 10.47 10.40 4.32
C LEU A 191 11.04 9.11 3.73
N ASP A 192 10.62 8.73 2.53
CA ASP A 192 11.08 7.52 1.85
C ASP A 192 12.50 7.64 1.29
N SER A 193 13.00 8.88 1.13
CA SER A 193 14.33 9.17 0.57
C SER A 193 15.44 9.25 1.63
N THR A 194 15.11 9.13 2.90
CA THR A 194 16.04 9.12 4.04
C THR A 194 16.23 7.72 4.59
#